data_a57e9e5a1117fe2788227124133bc52c
#
_entry.id   a57e9e5a1117fe2788227124133bc52c
#
_cell.length_a   1.000
_cell.length_b   1.000
_cell.length_c   1.000
_cell.angle_alpha   90.00
_cell.angle_beta   90.00
_cell.angle_gamma   90.00
#
_symmetry.space_group_name_H-M   'P 1'
#
loop_
_entity.id
_entity.type
_entity.pdbx_description
1 polymer ?
#
loop_
_entity_poly.entity_id
_entity_poly.type
_entity_poly.pdbx_seq_one_letter_code
_entity_poly.pdbx_strand_id
1 'polypeptide(L)'
;MRVSHLKSSPISSKFGKTLIHPETNEPLLLSTPIFRKGDASALKRRGLGFINALAKMKVQVLGSFWLPGLHIYTAHSLKSLVSVNGIHPRKILVATTSEKIELQNWFSLKGDPFMIVENRWKTVDQYAASLKKKYRVRYKKALALKNQFDFKEIESKEGLLKCSELLAQTLESKVVALPKDISSLIEGFKEWFGNDYLVVGALLQGEVIGFIAYIKTPTALRAMHYGATGHAPEGLYSALMFEVIERGIQLEVLEINLGRTATEIKSTYGAVPRDNYFSFYTRNPIMKCVLSLVQWRYKPKEYILRAPFKE
;
A
#
# COMPACT_ATOMS: atom_id res chain seq x y z
N MET A 1 0.75 -7.79 15.20
CA MET A 1 1.13 -6.36 15.16
C MET A 1 0.05 -5.59 15.91
N ARG A 2 0.34 -5.11 17.11
CA ARG A 2 -0.64 -4.32 17.89
C ARG A 2 -0.72 -2.93 17.27
N VAL A 3 -1.80 -2.63 16.59
CA VAL A 3 -2.12 -1.27 16.14
C VAL A 3 -2.83 -0.59 17.30
N SER A 4 -2.04 -0.13 18.29
CA SER A 4 -2.53 0.54 19.50
C SER A 4 -3.26 1.86 19.21
N HIS A 5 -3.29 2.31 17.96
CA HIS A 5 -3.81 3.61 17.54
C HIS A 5 -5.19 3.60 16.89
N LEU A 6 -5.84 2.43 16.75
CA LEU A 6 -7.23 2.37 16.32
C LEU A 6 -8.20 2.77 17.47
N LYS A 7 -7.88 3.83 18.20
CA LYS A 7 -8.87 4.46 19.07
C LYS A 7 -10.05 4.91 18.22
N SER A 8 -11.26 4.78 18.75
CA SER A 8 -12.51 5.26 18.17
C SER A 8 -12.45 6.79 17.93
N SER A 9 -11.74 7.20 16.89
CA SER A 9 -11.68 8.58 16.43
C SER A 9 -12.82 8.82 15.44
N PRO A 10 -13.49 10.00 15.46
CA PRO A 10 -14.46 10.40 14.44
C PRO A 10 -13.89 10.29 13.01
N ILE A 11 -12.57 10.36 12.86
CA ILE A 11 -11.83 10.25 11.60
C ILE A 11 -11.87 8.84 11.04
N SER A 12 -11.91 7.80 11.88
CA SER A 12 -12.05 6.42 11.42
C SER A 12 -13.32 6.20 10.61
N SER A 13 -14.38 6.97 10.88
CA SER A 13 -15.66 6.90 10.17
C SER A 13 -15.55 7.33 8.70
N LYS A 14 -14.60 8.20 8.33
CA LYS A 14 -14.33 8.58 6.92
C LYS A 14 -13.75 7.40 6.12
N PHE A 15 -12.96 6.54 6.75
CA PHE A 15 -12.24 5.45 6.10
C PHE A 15 -12.92 4.09 6.23
N GLY A 16 -13.89 3.96 7.14
CA GLY A 16 -14.62 2.73 7.35
C GLY A 16 -15.32 2.67 8.71
N LYS A 17 -15.85 1.51 9.03
CA LYS A 17 -16.49 1.20 10.31
C LYS A 17 -15.50 0.42 11.17
N THR A 18 -15.29 0.84 12.40
CA THR A 18 -14.51 0.06 13.37
C THR A 18 -15.38 -1.06 13.94
N LEU A 19 -14.84 -2.28 13.91
CA LEU A 19 -15.37 -3.46 14.57
C LEU A 19 -14.39 -3.90 15.65
N ILE A 20 -14.83 -4.71 16.60
CA ILE A 20 -13.97 -5.31 17.61
C ILE A 20 -13.74 -6.79 17.24
N HIS A 21 -12.49 -7.21 17.24
CA HIS A 21 -12.13 -8.61 17.02
C HIS A 21 -12.61 -9.44 18.22
N PRO A 22 -13.37 -10.53 17.99
CA PRO A 22 -14.04 -11.25 19.09
C PRO A 22 -13.07 -11.94 20.06
N GLU A 23 -11.90 -12.37 19.58
CA GLU A 23 -10.93 -13.11 20.41
C GLU A 23 -9.85 -12.21 20.98
N THR A 24 -9.35 -11.22 20.22
CA THR A 24 -8.23 -10.36 20.64
C THR A 24 -8.70 -9.05 21.25
N ASN A 25 -9.99 -8.74 21.16
CA ASN A 25 -10.57 -7.45 21.56
C ASN A 25 -9.90 -6.22 20.88
N GLU A 26 -9.19 -6.45 19.77
CA GLU A 26 -8.52 -5.39 19.02
C GLU A 26 -9.50 -4.74 18.03
N PRO A 27 -9.39 -3.42 17.81
CA PRO A 27 -10.21 -2.74 16.84
C PRO A 27 -9.82 -3.15 15.41
N LEU A 28 -10.83 -3.47 14.61
CA LEU A 28 -10.73 -3.83 13.20
C LEU A 28 -11.38 -2.74 12.35
N LEU A 29 -10.72 -2.32 11.30
CA LEU A 29 -11.33 -1.43 10.32
C LEU A 29 -12.04 -2.26 9.24
N LEU A 30 -13.30 -1.92 8.98
CA LEU A 30 -14.08 -2.46 7.87
C LEU A 30 -14.41 -1.33 6.90
N SER A 31 -13.74 -1.27 5.76
CA SER A 31 -13.97 -0.26 4.75
C SER A 31 -14.88 -0.78 3.62
N THR A 32 -15.63 0.13 3.01
CA THR A 32 -16.45 -0.18 1.82
C THR A 32 -15.99 0.75 0.70
N PRO A 33 -15.05 0.29 -0.15
CA PRO A 33 -14.54 1.11 -1.24
C PRO A 33 -15.64 1.38 -2.27
N ILE A 34 -15.65 2.59 -2.81
CA ILE A 34 -16.53 2.98 -3.91
C ILE A 34 -15.71 3.02 -5.18
N PHE A 35 -16.02 2.15 -6.12
CA PHE A 35 -15.34 2.08 -7.42
C PHE A 35 -15.95 3.08 -8.41
N ARG A 36 -15.11 3.82 -9.14
CA ARG A 36 -15.55 4.67 -10.24
C ARG A 36 -15.84 3.85 -11.49
N LYS A 37 -16.82 4.28 -12.31
CA LYS A 37 -17.25 3.59 -13.54
C LYS A 37 -16.17 3.50 -14.64
N GLY A 38 -15.09 4.26 -14.60
CA GLY A 38 -14.08 4.36 -15.68
C GLY A 38 -13.19 3.12 -15.89
N ASP A 39 -13.18 2.19 -14.96
CA ASP A 39 -12.18 1.10 -14.91
C ASP A 39 -12.55 -0.14 -15.72
N ALA A 40 -13.73 -0.14 -16.34
CA ALA A 40 -14.27 -1.26 -17.10
C ALA A 40 -13.40 -1.69 -18.28
N SER A 41 -12.80 -0.73 -18.99
CA SER A 41 -12.01 -0.98 -20.19
C SER A 41 -10.64 -1.62 -19.89
N ALA A 42 -10.02 -1.27 -18.75
CA ALA A 42 -8.74 -1.84 -18.35
C ALA A 42 -8.90 -3.26 -17.78
N LEU A 43 -9.99 -3.53 -17.06
CA LEU A 43 -10.36 -4.88 -16.63
C LEU A 43 -10.67 -5.77 -17.83
N LYS A 44 -11.38 -5.24 -18.85
CA LYS A 44 -11.67 -5.95 -20.09
C LYS A 44 -10.39 -6.31 -20.87
N ARG A 45 -9.42 -5.38 -20.96
CA ARG A 45 -8.10 -5.64 -21.59
C ARG A 45 -7.29 -6.72 -20.89
N ARG A 46 -7.50 -6.95 -19.60
CA ARG A 46 -6.84 -8.01 -18.82
C ARG A 46 -7.63 -9.33 -18.80
N GLY A 47 -8.66 -9.49 -19.63
CA GLY A 47 -9.52 -10.68 -19.62
C GLY A 47 -10.44 -10.78 -18.40
N LEU A 48 -10.48 -9.74 -17.58
CA LEU A 48 -11.22 -9.67 -16.32
C LEU A 48 -12.53 -8.85 -16.45
N GLY A 49 -13.06 -8.73 -17.68
CA GLY A 49 -14.27 -7.96 -17.97
C GLY A 49 -15.51 -8.35 -17.16
N PHE A 50 -15.58 -9.61 -16.69
CA PHE A 50 -16.63 -10.08 -15.80
C PHE A 50 -16.52 -9.48 -14.38
N ILE A 51 -15.34 -9.00 -13.95
CA ILE A 51 -15.17 -8.28 -12.68
C ILE A 51 -15.95 -6.95 -12.68
N ASN A 52 -16.34 -6.43 -13.86
CA ASN A 52 -17.27 -5.29 -13.91
C ASN A 52 -18.64 -5.62 -13.30
N ALA A 53 -19.07 -6.87 -13.36
CA ALA A 53 -20.26 -7.31 -12.64
C ALA A 53 -19.99 -7.33 -11.11
N LEU A 54 -18.75 -7.68 -10.70
CA LEU A 54 -18.30 -7.63 -9.30
C LEU A 54 -18.12 -6.18 -8.80
N ALA A 55 -17.70 -5.25 -9.66
CA ALA A 55 -17.56 -3.83 -9.30
C ALA A 55 -18.92 -3.16 -8.96
N LYS A 56 -20.03 -3.73 -9.42
CA LYS A 56 -21.39 -3.35 -9.00
C LYS A 56 -21.76 -3.95 -7.64
N MET A 57 -21.00 -4.93 -7.14
CA MET A 57 -21.27 -5.56 -5.84
C MET A 57 -20.64 -4.74 -4.73
N LYS A 58 -21.37 -4.63 -3.63
CA LYS A 58 -20.88 -3.96 -2.42
C LYS A 58 -19.83 -4.85 -1.77
N VAL A 59 -18.55 -4.52 -1.99
CA VAL A 59 -17.39 -5.17 -1.37
C VAL A 59 -17.13 -4.56 -0.01
N GLN A 60 -16.83 -5.38 0.99
CA GLN A 60 -16.29 -4.95 2.27
C GLN A 60 -14.82 -5.38 2.34
N VAL A 61 -13.94 -4.50 2.79
CA VAL A 61 -12.51 -4.79 2.93
C VAL A 61 -12.15 -4.78 4.40
N LEU A 62 -11.59 -5.87 4.89
CA LEU A 62 -10.94 -5.91 6.20
C LEU A 62 -9.66 -5.10 6.15
N GLY A 63 -9.58 -4.09 6.99
CA GLY A 63 -8.56 -3.06 6.92
C GLY A 63 -8.96 -1.92 5.98
N SER A 64 -8.02 -1.06 5.67
CA SER A 64 -8.21 0.02 4.71
C SER A 64 -7.66 -0.37 3.34
N PHE A 65 -8.47 -0.22 2.30
CA PHE A 65 -8.02 -0.36 0.92
C PHE A 65 -6.87 0.62 0.59
N TRP A 66 -6.89 1.78 1.25
CA TRP A 66 -5.94 2.88 1.05
C TRP A 66 -4.64 2.74 1.85
N LEU A 67 -4.57 1.76 2.75
CA LEU A 67 -3.39 1.47 3.57
C LEU A 67 -2.93 0.02 3.31
N PRO A 68 -2.43 -0.26 2.10
CA PRO A 68 -2.07 -1.61 1.70
C PRO A 68 -0.94 -2.17 2.58
N GLY A 69 -1.17 -3.36 3.15
CA GLY A 69 -0.18 -4.04 3.98
C GLY A 69 -0.11 -3.53 5.43
N LEU A 70 -0.96 -2.59 5.83
CA LEU A 70 -1.08 -2.24 7.25
C LEU A 70 -1.77 -3.36 8.03
N HIS A 71 -2.82 -3.94 7.45
CA HIS A 71 -3.54 -5.08 8.02
C HIS A 71 -3.34 -6.30 7.12
N ILE A 72 -2.54 -7.25 7.59
CA ILE A 72 -2.29 -8.54 6.93
C ILE A 72 -2.81 -9.62 7.87
N TYR A 73 -3.71 -10.47 7.36
CA TYR A 73 -4.38 -11.51 8.11
C TYR A 73 -3.79 -12.88 7.80
N THR A 74 -3.92 -13.80 8.75
CA THR A 74 -3.62 -15.23 8.59
C THR A 74 -4.93 -16.05 8.52
N ALA A 75 -4.85 -17.31 8.13
CA ALA A 75 -6.01 -18.21 8.14
C ALA A 75 -6.65 -18.28 9.54
N HIS A 76 -5.83 -18.32 10.59
CA HIS A 76 -6.29 -18.36 11.97
C HIS A 76 -7.12 -17.13 12.34
N SER A 77 -6.59 -15.92 12.07
CA SER A 77 -7.30 -14.67 12.37
C SER A 77 -8.58 -14.48 11.55
N LEU A 78 -8.65 -15.03 10.32
CA LEU A 78 -9.84 -14.94 9.47
C LEU A 78 -10.95 -15.92 9.90
N LYS A 79 -10.60 -17.06 10.47
CA LYS A 79 -11.57 -18.06 10.92
C LYS A 79 -12.51 -17.49 11.98
N SER A 80 -12.00 -16.77 12.95
CA SER A 80 -12.78 -16.12 14.00
C SER A 80 -13.55 -14.89 13.52
N LEU A 81 -13.00 -14.18 12.52
CA LEU A 81 -13.61 -12.94 12.00
C LEU A 81 -14.90 -13.16 11.22
N VAL A 82 -15.10 -14.32 10.59
CA VAL A 82 -16.30 -14.61 9.77
C VAL A 82 -17.58 -14.69 10.63
N SER A 83 -17.44 -14.92 11.93
CA SER A 83 -18.56 -14.93 12.90
C SER A 83 -18.91 -13.54 13.45
N VAL A 84 -18.14 -12.49 13.11
CA VAL A 84 -18.35 -11.14 13.67
C VAL A 84 -19.64 -10.50 13.14
N ASN A 85 -20.45 -9.99 14.06
CA ASN A 85 -21.60 -9.15 13.73
C ASN A 85 -21.14 -7.87 13.03
N GLY A 86 -21.61 -7.64 11.81
CA GLY A 86 -21.27 -6.46 10.99
C GLY A 86 -20.75 -6.80 9.60
N ILE A 87 -20.33 -8.05 9.36
CA ILE A 87 -20.05 -8.55 8.02
C ILE A 87 -21.38 -8.90 7.34
N HIS A 88 -21.74 -8.12 6.34
CA HIS A 88 -23.03 -8.30 5.66
C HIS A 88 -23.03 -9.59 4.82
N PRO A 89 -23.96 -10.55 5.04
CA PRO A 89 -23.92 -11.87 4.41
C PRO A 89 -24.03 -11.86 2.87
N ARG A 90 -24.56 -10.77 2.29
CA ARG A 90 -24.70 -10.60 0.83
C ARG A 90 -23.52 -9.86 0.19
N LYS A 91 -22.54 -9.40 0.96
CA LYS A 91 -21.34 -8.72 0.44
C LYS A 91 -20.20 -9.70 0.30
N ILE A 92 -19.26 -9.37 -0.57
CA ILE A 92 -17.97 -10.04 -0.62
C ILE A 92 -17.07 -9.37 0.40
N LEU A 93 -16.52 -10.15 1.33
CA LEU A 93 -15.48 -9.68 2.23
C LEU A 93 -14.12 -9.91 1.57
N VAL A 94 -13.26 -8.92 1.60
CA VAL A 94 -11.90 -8.99 1.07
C VAL A 94 -10.91 -8.73 2.18
N ALA A 95 -9.90 -9.58 2.29
CA ALA A 95 -8.79 -9.43 3.21
C ALA A 95 -7.45 -9.49 2.45
N THR A 96 -6.46 -8.77 2.93
CA THR A 96 -5.07 -8.97 2.52
C THR A 96 -4.44 -10.02 3.42
N THR A 97 -3.84 -11.07 2.85
CA THR A 97 -3.25 -12.17 3.61
C THR A 97 -1.81 -12.44 3.19
N SER A 98 -0.99 -12.94 4.12
CA SER A 98 0.40 -13.33 3.85
C SER A 98 0.51 -14.69 3.17
N GLU A 99 -0.58 -15.45 3.17
CA GLU A 99 -0.66 -16.83 2.66
C GLU A 99 -1.96 -17.06 1.90
N LYS A 100 -1.99 -18.09 1.08
CA LYS A 100 -3.21 -18.59 0.46
C LYS A 100 -4.13 -19.16 1.54
N ILE A 101 -5.38 -18.68 1.58
CA ILE A 101 -6.35 -19.15 2.56
C ILE A 101 -7.07 -20.40 2.03
N GLU A 102 -6.97 -21.49 2.75
CA GLU A 102 -7.61 -22.79 2.45
C GLU A 102 -8.75 -23.08 3.42
N LEU A 103 -9.62 -22.10 3.63
CA LEU A 103 -10.83 -22.23 4.46
C LEU A 103 -12.08 -22.28 3.57
N GLN A 104 -13.13 -22.90 4.09
CA GLN A 104 -14.41 -22.99 3.39
C GLN A 104 -14.95 -21.59 3.04
N ASN A 105 -15.42 -21.42 1.80
CA ASN A 105 -15.97 -20.17 1.26
C ASN A 105 -14.94 -19.04 1.07
N TRP A 106 -13.66 -19.33 1.19
CA TRP A 106 -12.56 -18.42 0.87
C TRP A 106 -11.93 -18.75 -0.47
N PHE A 107 -11.52 -17.71 -1.20
CA PHE A 107 -10.89 -17.78 -2.52
C PHE A 107 -9.72 -16.81 -2.50
N SER A 108 -8.50 -17.28 -2.77
CA SER A 108 -7.30 -16.45 -2.70
C SER A 108 -6.67 -16.26 -4.07
N LEU A 109 -6.35 -15.02 -4.40
CA LEU A 109 -5.60 -14.64 -5.60
C LEU A 109 -4.25 -14.05 -5.16
N LYS A 110 -3.16 -14.56 -5.74
CA LYS A 110 -1.82 -14.03 -5.47
C LYS A 110 -1.72 -12.61 -6.06
N GLY A 111 -1.56 -11.62 -5.19
CA GLY A 111 -1.39 -10.22 -5.58
C GLY A 111 0.07 -9.85 -5.88
N ASP A 112 0.30 -8.59 -6.25
CA ASP A 112 1.66 -8.05 -6.34
C ASP A 112 2.33 -8.15 -4.96
N PRO A 113 3.56 -8.67 -4.86
CA PRO A 113 4.24 -8.85 -3.57
C PRO A 113 4.56 -7.51 -2.93
N PHE A 114 4.68 -7.49 -1.61
CA PHE A 114 5.34 -6.40 -0.91
C PHE A 114 6.83 -6.49 -1.12
N MET A 115 7.44 -5.35 -1.46
CA MET A 115 8.88 -5.26 -1.68
C MET A 115 9.55 -4.75 -0.40
N ILE A 116 10.29 -5.65 0.27
CA ILE A 116 10.86 -5.42 1.60
C ILE A 116 12.37 -5.32 1.50
N VAL A 117 12.94 -4.23 2.00
CA VAL A 117 14.38 -4.15 2.30
C VAL A 117 14.57 -4.57 3.75
N GLU A 118 15.27 -5.67 3.96
CA GLU A 118 15.72 -6.08 5.29
C GLU A 118 16.87 -5.17 5.71
N ASN A 119 16.67 -4.38 6.73
CA ASN A 119 17.66 -3.42 7.17
C ASN A 119 18.75 -4.13 8.00
N ARG A 120 19.95 -4.15 7.45
CA ARG A 120 21.16 -4.72 8.06
C ARG A 120 22.28 -3.70 8.21
N TRP A 121 22.01 -2.45 7.92
CA TRP A 121 22.98 -1.38 7.95
C TRP A 121 22.70 -0.44 9.13
N LYS A 122 23.78 0.03 9.75
CA LYS A 122 23.71 1.03 10.79
C LYS A 122 23.76 2.46 10.24
N THR A 123 24.34 2.61 9.04
CA THR A 123 24.48 3.91 8.39
C THR A 123 24.11 3.83 6.91
N VAL A 124 23.70 4.96 6.36
CA VAL A 124 23.39 5.12 4.93
C VAL A 124 24.64 4.83 4.07
N ASP A 125 25.83 5.19 4.56
CA ASP A 125 27.09 4.93 3.86
C ASP A 125 27.36 3.42 3.75
N GLN A 126 27.08 2.64 4.78
CA GLN A 126 27.17 1.18 4.73
C GLN A 126 26.24 0.59 3.67
N TYR A 127 24.98 1.09 3.61
CA TYR A 127 24.04 0.71 2.54
C TYR A 127 24.63 1.05 1.15
N ALA A 128 25.06 2.28 0.95
CA ALA A 128 25.63 2.73 -0.33
C ALA A 128 26.87 1.93 -0.73
N ALA A 129 27.76 1.60 0.23
CA ALA A 129 28.95 0.80 0.01
C ALA A 129 28.64 -0.65 -0.36
N SER A 130 27.54 -1.22 0.15
CA SER A 130 27.10 -2.58 -0.16
C SER A 130 26.58 -2.74 -1.60
N LEU A 131 26.18 -1.65 -2.25
CA LEU A 131 25.66 -1.69 -3.62
C LEU A 131 26.76 -2.01 -4.65
N LYS A 132 26.45 -2.87 -5.63
CA LYS A 132 27.26 -3.07 -6.84
C LYS A 132 27.40 -1.74 -7.60
N LYS A 133 28.52 -1.55 -8.32
CA LYS A 133 28.86 -0.29 -9.03
C LYS A 133 27.69 0.33 -9.79
N LYS A 134 26.97 -0.47 -10.59
CA LYS A 134 25.82 -0.02 -11.39
C LYS A 134 24.71 0.62 -10.51
N TYR A 135 24.37 0.01 -9.39
CA TYR A 135 23.29 0.47 -8.50
C TYR A 135 23.74 1.62 -7.62
N ARG A 136 25.02 1.65 -7.25
CA ARG A 136 25.62 2.79 -6.55
C ARG A 136 25.63 4.06 -7.41
N VAL A 137 25.83 3.95 -8.73
CA VAL A 137 25.70 5.07 -9.66
C VAL A 137 24.26 5.59 -9.67
N ARG A 138 23.25 4.70 -9.67
CA ARG A 138 21.83 5.12 -9.59
C ARG A 138 21.51 5.82 -8.28
N TYR A 139 22.02 5.27 -7.17
CA TYR A 139 21.89 5.92 -5.85
C TYR A 139 22.48 7.33 -5.85
N LYS A 140 23.73 7.49 -6.35
CA LYS A 140 24.37 8.80 -6.45
C LYS A 140 23.59 9.78 -7.32
N LYS A 141 23.00 9.32 -8.45
CA LYS A 141 22.13 10.16 -9.28
C LYS A 141 20.87 10.61 -8.54
N ALA A 142 20.24 9.71 -7.81
CA ALA A 142 19.08 10.06 -7.00
C ALA A 142 19.43 11.04 -5.87
N LEU A 143 20.58 10.87 -5.23
CA LEU A 143 21.09 11.80 -4.21
C LEU A 143 21.41 13.17 -4.82
N ALA A 144 22.05 13.22 -5.98
CA ALA A 144 22.31 14.48 -6.69
C ALA A 144 21.02 15.21 -7.07
N LEU A 145 19.98 14.45 -7.47
CA LEU A 145 18.67 15.02 -7.72
C LEU A 145 18.02 15.54 -6.42
N LYS A 146 18.14 14.77 -5.32
CA LYS A 146 17.64 15.17 -4.01
C LYS A 146 18.24 16.52 -3.57
N ASN A 147 19.51 16.79 -3.87
CA ASN A 147 20.18 18.05 -3.55
C ASN A 147 19.70 19.25 -4.39
N GLN A 148 18.93 19.03 -5.47
CA GLN A 148 18.35 20.08 -6.29
C GLN A 148 17.00 20.56 -5.77
N PHE A 149 16.42 19.85 -4.81
CA PHE A 149 15.12 20.11 -4.24
C PHE A 149 15.22 20.19 -2.72
N ASP A 150 14.30 20.94 -2.12
CA ASP A 150 14.14 20.96 -0.68
C ASP A 150 13.27 19.74 -0.25
N PHE A 151 13.91 18.73 0.34
CA PHE A 151 13.23 17.55 0.87
C PHE A 151 12.90 17.79 2.34
N LYS A 152 11.62 17.98 2.64
CA LYS A 152 11.18 18.23 4.00
C LYS A 152 9.86 17.53 4.37
N GLU A 153 9.65 17.37 5.64
CA GLU A 153 8.38 16.89 6.17
C GLU A 153 7.28 17.93 5.92
N ILE A 154 6.14 17.47 5.43
CA ILE A 154 4.95 18.27 5.17
C ILE A 154 3.98 18.08 6.33
N GLU A 155 3.79 19.14 7.11
CA GLU A 155 2.91 19.15 8.27
C GLU A 155 1.74 20.13 8.12
N SER A 156 1.91 21.15 7.27
CA SER A 156 0.86 22.16 7.04
C SER A 156 -0.34 21.54 6.35
N LYS A 157 -1.53 21.94 6.76
CA LYS A 157 -2.79 21.50 6.16
C LYS A 157 -2.81 21.70 4.64
N GLU A 158 -2.38 22.87 4.18
CA GLU A 158 -2.28 23.21 2.75
C GLU A 158 -1.35 22.23 2.00
N GLY A 159 -0.17 21.98 2.55
CA GLY A 159 0.77 21.03 1.98
C GLY A 159 0.21 19.60 1.92
N LEU A 160 -0.50 19.14 2.96
CA LEU A 160 -1.14 17.81 2.98
C LEU A 160 -2.29 17.71 1.97
N LEU A 161 -3.07 18.77 1.78
CA LEU A 161 -4.08 18.84 0.73
C LEU A 161 -3.43 18.77 -0.66
N LYS A 162 -2.32 19.51 -0.88
CA LYS A 162 -1.54 19.43 -2.12
C LYS A 162 -1.03 18.02 -2.38
N CYS A 163 -0.53 17.33 -1.37
CA CYS A 163 -0.14 15.91 -1.49
C CYS A 163 -1.33 15.02 -1.89
N SER A 164 -2.54 15.28 -1.39
CA SER A 164 -3.74 14.55 -1.79
C SER A 164 -4.10 14.78 -3.26
N GLU A 165 -3.96 16.01 -3.78
CA GLU A 165 -4.13 16.32 -5.19
C GLU A 165 -3.12 15.58 -6.08
N LEU A 166 -1.83 15.60 -5.69
CA LEU A 166 -0.77 14.88 -6.42
C LEU A 166 -1.00 13.38 -6.44
N LEU A 167 -1.51 12.82 -5.34
CA LEU A 167 -1.92 11.42 -5.29
C LEU A 167 -3.06 11.16 -6.28
N ALA A 168 -4.09 12.00 -6.31
CA ALA A 168 -5.21 11.88 -7.23
C ALA A 168 -4.73 11.90 -8.69
N GLN A 169 -3.90 12.85 -9.08
CA GLN A 169 -3.31 12.95 -10.43
C GLN A 169 -2.51 11.70 -10.79
N THR A 170 -1.68 11.19 -9.86
CA THR A 170 -0.88 9.98 -10.07
C THR A 170 -1.77 8.74 -10.26
N LEU A 171 -2.93 8.69 -9.64
CA LEU A 171 -3.87 7.56 -9.70
C LEU A 171 -4.83 7.64 -10.88
N GLU A 172 -5.07 8.81 -11.48
CA GLU A 172 -5.96 8.98 -12.64
C GLU A 172 -5.54 8.11 -13.84
N SER A 173 -4.24 7.93 -14.05
CA SER A 173 -3.70 7.06 -15.09
C SER A 173 -3.76 5.57 -14.77
N LYS A 174 -4.16 5.20 -13.54
CA LYS A 174 -4.18 3.82 -13.05
C LYS A 174 -5.60 3.34 -12.82
N VAL A 175 -5.79 2.03 -13.03
CA VAL A 175 -7.06 1.37 -12.70
C VAL A 175 -7.09 1.14 -11.18
N VAL A 176 -7.51 2.14 -10.44
CA VAL A 176 -7.61 2.10 -8.98
C VAL A 176 -8.95 2.67 -8.55
N ALA A 177 -9.57 2.04 -7.57
CA ALA A 177 -10.71 2.63 -6.89
C ALA A 177 -10.28 3.91 -6.16
N LEU A 178 -10.92 5.02 -6.46
CA LEU A 178 -10.66 6.28 -5.77
C LEU A 178 -11.74 6.51 -4.69
N PRO A 179 -11.36 6.97 -3.48
CA PRO A 179 -12.34 7.40 -2.49
C PRO A 179 -13.13 8.60 -3.04
N LYS A 180 -14.34 8.78 -2.56
CA LYS A 180 -15.14 9.97 -2.91
C LYS A 180 -14.41 11.27 -2.56
N ASP A 181 -13.65 11.23 -1.48
CA ASP A 181 -12.97 12.39 -0.89
C ASP A 181 -11.44 12.17 -0.87
N ILE A 182 -10.88 11.96 -2.08
CA ILE A 182 -9.43 11.80 -2.23
C ILE A 182 -8.68 13.10 -1.93
N SER A 183 -9.35 14.25 -2.07
CA SER A 183 -8.74 15.57 -1.91
C SER A 183 -8.21 15.84 -0.50
N SER A 184 -8.72 15.16 0.52
CA SER A 184 -8.28 15.26 1.91
C SER A 184 -7.70 13.94 2.47
N LEU A 185 -7.34 13.00 1.60
CA LEU A 185 -6.94 11.66 2.04
C LEU A 185 -5.66 11.67 2.88
N ILE A 186 -4.63 12.40 2.43
CA ILE A 186 -3.33 12.45 3.12
C ILE A 186 -3.45 13.21 4.44
N GLU A 187 -4.19 14.33 4.44
CA GLU A 187 -4.53 15.06 5.67
C GLU A 187 -5.24 14.16 6.68
N GLY A 188 -6.28 13.45 6.25
CA GLY A 188 -7.03 12.55 7.12
C GLY A 188 -6.19 11.42 7.69
N PHE A 189 -5.21 10.89 6.96
CA PHE A 189 -4.27 9.91 7.51
C PHE A 189 -3.29 10.54 8.49
N LYS A 190 -2.79 11.75 8.23
CA LYS A 190 -1.95 12.48 9.20
C LYS A 190 -2.70 12.74 10.50
N GLU A 191 -3.96 13.16 10.43
CA GLU A 191 -4.80 13.31 11.61
C GLU A 191 -5.03 11.97 12.35
N TRP A 192 -5.23 10.87 11.61
CA TRP A 192 -5.51 9.56 12.22
C TRP A 192 -4.30 8.94 12.90
N PHE A 193 -3.14 8.96 12.23
CA PHE A 193 -1.91 8.31 12.73
C PHE A 193 -0.96 9.26 13.45
N GLY A 194 -1.23 10.57 13.39
CA GLY A 194 -0.37 11.57 14.03
C GLY A 194 1.08 11.50 13.57
N ASN A 195 2.00 11.40 14.52
CA ASN A 195 3.43 11.35 14.26
C ASN A 195 3.92 10.03 13.64
N ASP A 196 3.10 8.99 13.62
CA ASP A 196 3.46 7.73 12.97
C ASP A 196 3.23 7.77 11.45
N TYR A 197 2.45 8.73 10.94
CA TYR A 197 2.27 8.97 9.50
C TYR A 197 3.09 10.18 9.06
N LEU A 198 4.18 9.91 8.38
CA LEU A 198 5.12 10.92 7.92
C LEU A 198 4.93 11.17 6.42
N VAL A 199 4.95 12.42 6.04
CA VAL A 199 4.80 12.86 4.64
C VAL A 199 6.02 13.69 4.28
N VAL A 200 6.85 13.20 3.37
CA VAL A 200 8.01 13.94 2.88
C VAL A 200 7.75 14.44 1.47
N GLY A 201 7.85 15.73 1.29
CA GLY A 201 7.71 16.42 0.01
C GLY A 201 9.08 16.79 -0.58
N ALA A 202 9.17 16.71 -1.90
CA ALA A 202 10.19 17.36 -2.68
C ALA A 202 9.63 18.69 -3.17
N LEU A 203 10.26 19.79 -2.78
CA LEU A 203 9.81 21.14 -3.10
C LEU A 203 10.77 21.79 -4.10
N LEU A 204 10.18 22.48 -5.06
CA LEU A 204 10.87 23.37 -5.99
C LEU A 204 10.30 24.78 -5.82
N GLN A 205 11.15 25.74 -5.47
CA GLN A 205 10.72 27.13 -5.21
C GLN A 205 9.57 27.25 -4.20
N GLY A 206 9.54 26.35 -3.20
CA GLY A 206 8.50 26.33 -2.17
C GLY A 206 7.25 25.51 -2.52
N GLU A 207 7.08 25.09 -3.77
CA GLU A 207 5.95 24.27 -4.19
C GLU A 207 6.24 22.76 -4.11
N VAL A 208 5.30 21.97 -3.61
CA VAL A 208 5.41 20.51 -3.56
C VAL A 208 5.20 19.94 -4.96
N ILE A 209 6.27 19.42 -5.56
CA ILE A 209 6.25 18.80 -6.89
C ILE A 209 6.11 17.27 -6.84
N GLY A 210 6.37 16.68 -5.69
CA GLY A 210 6.16 15.27 -5.44
C GLY A 210 6.29 14.96 -3.96
N PHE A 211 5.73 13.85 -3.54
CA PHE A 211 5.81 13.42 -2.14
C PHE A 211 5.80 11.91 -2.00
N ILE A 212 6.24 11.45 -0.85
CA ILE A 212 6.04 10.09 -0.37
C ILE A 212 5.54 10.15 1.07
N ALA A 213 4.52 9.32 1.36
CA ALA A 213 4.03 9.14 2.72
C ALA A 213 4.30 7.72 3.19
N TYR A 214 4.68 7.57 4.45
CA TYR A 214 4.99 6.29 5.07
C TYR A 214 4.50 6.22 6.51
N ILE A 215 4.22 5.02 6.97
CA ILE A 215 3.85 4.74 8.36
C ILE A 215 5.04 4.11 9.07
N LYS A 216 5.38 4.69 10.23
CA LYS A 216 6.35 4.13 11.17
C LYS A 216 5.65 3.18 12.13
N THR A 217 6.26 2.03 12.35
CA THR A 217 5.89 1.08 13.40
C THR A 217 7.13 0.76 14.22
N PRO A 218 7.05 0.11 15.37
CA PRO A 218 8.22 -0.23 16.17
C PRO A 218 9.32 -1.00 15.43
N THR A 219 8.94 -1.80 14.44
CA THR A 219 9.88 -2.68 13.72
C THR A 219 9.99 -2.41 12.22
N ALA A 220 9.15 -1.54 11.68
CA ALA A 220 9.12 -1.33 10.23
C ALA A 220 8.76 0.10 9.84
N LEU A 221 9.31 0.54 8.71
CA LEU A 221 8.87 1.72 7.97
C LEU A 221 8.16 1.26 6.70
N ARG A 222 6.96 1.76 6.43
CA ARG A 222 6.11 1.29 5.32
C ARG A 222 5.70 2.43 4.41
N ALA A 223 6.21 2.46 3.18
CA ALA A 223 5.75 3.40 2.16
C ALA A 223 4.29 3.09 1.80
N MET A 224 3.44 4.10 1.87
CA MET A 224 1.99 4.00 1.66
C MET A 224 1.54 4.70 0.38
N HIS A 225 1.86 5.97 0.25
CA HIS A 225 1.37 6.81 -0.82
C HIS A 225 2.52 7.53 -1.50
N TYR A 226 2.41 7.67 -2.81
CA TYR A 226 3.30 8.45 -3.65
C TYR A 226 2.46 9.25 -4.63
N GLY A 227 2.82 10.51 -4.81
CA GLY A 227 2.25 11.37 -5.82
C GLY A 227 3.30 12.35 -6.34
N ALA A 228 3.16 12.73 -7.60
CA ALA A 228 4.01 13.72 -8.22
C ALA A 228 3.26 14.48 -9.32
N THR A 229 3.71 15.68 -9.65
CA THR A 229 3.21 16.43 -10.79
C THR A 229 3.53 15.72 -12.10
N GLY A 230 2.75 15.99 -13.16
CA GLY A 230 3.03 15.47 -14.51
C GLY A 230 4.37 15.96 -15.09
N HIS A 231 4.95 17.03 -14.55
CA HIS A 231 6.22 17.61 -14.94
C HIS A 231 7.36 17.30 -13.96
N ALA A 232 7.15 16.33 -13.05
CA ALA A 232 8.18 15.93 -12.11
C ALA A 232 9.42 15.43 -12.86
N PRO A 233 10.64 15.80 -12.44
CA PRO A 233 11.87 15.41 -13.12
C PRO A 233 12.04 13.88 -13.10
N GLU A 234 12.67 13.38 -14.16
CA GLU A 234 13.03 11.97 -14.22
C GLU A 234 13.93 11.61 -13.03
N GLY A 235 13.58 10.52 -12.34
CA GLY A 235 14.31 10.07 -11.15
C GLY A 235 13.74 10.53 -9.81
N LEU A 236 12.78 11.47 -9.77
CA LEU A 236 12.16 11.91 -8.51
C LEU A 236 11.57 10.75 -7.70
N TYR A 237 10.91 9.79 -8.38
CA TYR A 237 10.43 8.59 -7.73
C TYR A 237 11.54 7.82 -7.01
N SER A 238 12.71 7.68 -7.66
CA SER A 238 13.86 6.99 -7.05
C SER A 238 14.43 7.78 -5.87
N ALA A 239 14.50 9.11 -5.97
CA ALA A 239 14.96 9.96 -4.88
C ALA A 239 14.06 9.84 -3.65
N LEU A 240 12.74 9.86 -3.84
CA LEU A 240 11.77 9.66 -2.76
C LEU A 240 11.80 8.24 -2.18
N MET A 241 12.06 7.21 -3.00
CA MET A 241 12.23 5.84 -2.49
C MET A 241 13.51 5.70 -1.65
N PHE A 242 14.61 6.33 -2.07
CA PHE A 242 15.83 6.36 -1.27
C PHE A 242 15.65 7.15 0.02
N GLU A 243 14.86 8.22 0.03
CA GLU A 243 14.50 8.92 1.28
C GLU A 243 13.88 7.97 2.30
N VAL A 244 12.96 7.10 1.87
CA VAL A 244 12.36 6.10 2.76
C VAL A 244 13.39 5.09 3.29
N ILE A 245 14.35 4.66 2.43
CA ILE A 245 15.40 3.72 2.84
C ILE A 245 16.35 4.40 3.84
N GLU A 246 16.81 5.60 3.53
CA GLU A 246 17.70 6.38 4.40
C GLU A 246 17.05 6.60 5.76
N ARG A 247 15.77 7.00 5.77
CA ARG A 247 15.01 7.20 7.00
C ARG A 247 14.83 5.90 7.78
N GLY A 248 14.55 4.79 7.10
CA GLY A 248 14.43 3.47 7.76
C GLY A 248 15.74 3.01 8.41
N ILE A 249 16.89 3.29 7.79
CA ILE A 249 18.22 3.02 8.35
C ILE A 249 18.46 3.92 9.58
N GLN A 250 18.20 5.23 9.47
CA GLN A 250 18.35 6.19 10.57
C GLN A 250 17.46 5.87 11.79
N LEU A 251 16.27 5.33 11.54
CA LEU A 251 15.33 4.91 12.57
C LEU A 251 15.61 3.49 13.10
N GLU A 252 16.64 2.83 12.59
CA GLU A 252 17.05 1.47 12.97
C GLU A 252 15.91 0.45 12.92
N VAL A 253 14.94 0.64 12.01
CA VAL A 253 13.87 -0.34 11.84
C VAL A 253 14.39 -1.62 11.20
N LEU A 254 13.80 -2.76 11.52
CA LEU A 254 14.21 -4.06 10.98
C LEU A 254 13.82 -4.22 9.50
N GLU A 255 12.68 -3.65 9.10
CA GLU A 255 12.12 -3.79 7.77
C GLU A 255 11.73 -2.44 7.16
N ILE A 256 12.10 -2.24 5.91
CA ILE A 256 11.66 -1.09 5.10
C ILE A 256 10.79 -1.62 3.97
N ASN A 257 9.48 -1.46 4.09
CA ASN A 257 8.51 -1.91 3.11
C ASN A 257 8.28 -0.79 2.09
N LEU A 258 8.75 -0.99 0.87
CA LEU A 258 8.59 -0.05 -0.23
C LEU A 258 7.22 -0.16 -0.93
N GLY A 259 6.30 -0.95 -0.37
CA GLY A 259 4.96 -1.15 -0.93
C GLY A 259 4.93 -2.18 -2.06
N ARG A 260 3.77 -2.32 -2.67
CA ARG A 260 3.51 -3.20 -3.83
C ARG A 260 3.82 -2.46 -5.13
N THR A 261 3.70 -3.13 -6.26
CA THR A 261 3.92 -2.59 -7.61
C THR A 261 5.37 -2.15 -7.88
N ALA A 262 5.72 -1.86 -9.12
CA ALA A 262 7.06 -1.45 -9.54
C ALA A 262 8.17 -2.37 -8.96
N THR A 263 7.93 -3.68 -8.94
CA THR A 263 8.78 -4.69 -8.29
C THR A 263 10.20 -4.71 -8.83
N GLU A 264 10.37 -4.57 -10.16
CA GLU A 264 11.70 -4.54 -10.78
C GLU A 264 12.52 -3.33 -10.29
N ILE A 265 11.95 -2.13 -10.29
CA ILE A 265 12.68 -0.94 -9.85
C ILE A 265 13.01 -1.02 -8.34
N LYS A 266 12.07 -1.49 -7.51
CA LYS A 266 12.28 -1.66 -6.07
C LYS A 266 13.34 -2.73 -5.75
N SER A 267 13.42 -3.80 -6.56
CA SER A 267 14.49 -4.77 -6.41
C SER A 267 15.88 -4.19 -6.69
N THR A 268 15.96 -3.10 -7.47
CA THR A 268 17.26 -2.40 -7.67
C THR A 268 17.73 -1.64 -6.43
N TYR A 269 16.85 -1.42 -5.46
CA TYR A 269 17.16 -0.83 -4.14
C TYR A 269 17.46 -1.92 -3.08
N GLY A 270 17.40 -3.20 -3.45
CA GLY A 270 17.64 -4.33 -2.56
C GLY A 270 16.39 -4.88 -1.90
N ALA A 271 15.23 -4.45 -2.34
CA ALA A 271 13.99 -5.03 -1.83
C ALA A 271 13.76 -6.42 -2.42
N VAL A 272 13.40 -7.36 -1.55
CA VAL A 272 12.99 -8.73 -1.88
C VAL A 272 11.47 -8.86 -1.82
N PRO A 273 10.86 -9.72 -2.66
CA PRO A 273 9.42 -9.90 -2.65
C PRO A 273 8.98 -10.72 -1.44
N ARG A 274 7.92 -10.25 -0.76
CA ARG A 274 7.17 -11.00 0.24
C ARG A 274 5.77 -11.23 -0.28
N ASP A 275 5.36 -12.49 -0.33
CA ASP A 275 4.07 -12.87 -0.90
C ASP A 275 2.89 -12.13 -0.26
N ASN A 276 1.90 -11.84 -1.07
CA ASN A 276 0.69 -11.14 -0.71
C ASN A 276 -0.48 -11.74 -1.49
N TYR A 277 -1.58 -12.01 -0.81
CA TYR A 277 -2.80 -12.54 -1.40
C TYR A 277 -3.98 -11.61 -1.10
N PHE A 278 -4.89 -11.56 -2.03
CA PHE A 278 -6.24 -11.04 -1.82
C PHE A 278 -7.16 -12.23 -1.61
N SER A 279 -7.69 -12.35 -0.40
CA SER A 279 -8.57 -13.44 0.00
C SER A 279 -10.01 -12.93 0.09
N PHE A 280 -10.91 -13.58 -0.64
CA PHE A 280 -12.30 -13.21 -0.83
C PHE A 280 -13.19 -14.23 -0.12
N TYR A 281 -14.08 -13.75 0.74
CA TYR A 281 -15.08 -14.61 1.39
C TYR A 281 -16.47 -14.27 0.89
N THR A 282 -17.26 -15.31 0.60
CA THR A 282 -18.66 -15.15 0.26
C THR A 282 -19.49 -16.40 0.63
N ARG A 283 -20.72 -16.17 1.09
CA ARG A 283 -21.72 -17.24 1.28
C ARG A 283 -22.63 -17.43 0.06
N ASN A 284 -22.62 -16.47 -0.87
CA ASN A 284 -23.48 -16.51 -2.06
C ASN A 284 -23.01 -17.60 -3.03
N PRO A 285 -23.85 -18.60 -3.39
CA PRO A 285 -23.44 -19.72 -4.23
C PRO A 285 -23.03 -19.30 -5.66
N ILE A 286 -23.71 -18.33 -6.24
CA ILE A 286 -23.36 -17.80 -7.57
C ILE A 286 -21.97 -17.17 -7.51
N MET A 287 -21.69 -16.40 -6.46
CA MET A 287 -20.39 -15.76 -6.29
C MET A 287 -19.27 -16.74 -6.00
N LYS A 288 -19.55 -17.85 -5.32
CA LYS A 288 -18.59 -18.94 -5.17
C LYS A 288 -18.17 -19.51 -6.52
N CYS A 289 -19.13 -19.81 -7.40
CA CYS A 289 -18.85 -20.29 -8.76
C CYS A 289 -18.00 -19.27 -9.53
N VAL A 290 -18.35 -17.99 -9.47
CA VAL A 290 -17.59 -16.93 -10.14
C VAL A 290 -16.16 -16.83 -9.59
N LEU A 291 -15.97 -16.79 -8.27
CA LEU A 291 -14.65 -16.68 -7.65
C LEU A 291 -13.79 -17.93 -7.88
N SER A 292 -14.39 -19.13 -7.91
CA SER A 292 -13.70 -20.38 -8.27
C SER A 292 -13.19 -20.31 -9.72
N LEU A 293 -14.01 -19.84 -10.65
CA LEU A 293 -13.62 -19.70 -12.05
C LEU A 293 -12.50 -18.64 -12.19
N VAL A 294 -12.60 -17.54 -11.48
CA VAL A 294 -11.55 -16.52 -11.42
C VAL A 294 -10.25 -17.11 -10.92
N GLN A 295 -10.29 -17.80 -9.78
CA GLN A 295 -9.10 -18.40 -9.17
C GLN A 295 -8.46 -19.44 -10.09
N TRP A 296 -9.25 -20.24 -10.78
CA TRP A 296 -8.75 -21.22 -11.74
C TRP A 296 -8.08 -20.59 -12.97
N ARG A 297 -8.64 -19.48 -13.50
CA ARG A 297 -8.09 -18.79 -14.68
C ARG A 297 -7.00 -17.79 -14.36
N TYR A 298 -6.88 -17.37 -13.10
CA TYR A 298 -5.95 -16.33 -12.70
C TYR A 298 -4.51 -16.84 -12.74
N LYS A 299 -3.68 -16.14 -13.51
CA LYS A 299 -2.22 -16.36 -13.52
C LYS A 299 -1.55 -15.19 -12.82
N PRO A 300 -0.78 -15.44 -11.75
CA PRO A 300 0.04 -14.41 -11.12
C PRO A 300 1.01 -13.80 -12.12
N LYS A 301 1.31 -12.52 -11.95
CA LYS A 301 2.31 -11.83 -12.74
C LYS A 301 3.70 -12.32 -12.36
N GLU A 302 4.54 -12.61 -13.35
CA GLU A 302 5.97 -12.85 -13.15
C GLU A 302 6.73 -11.53 -13.07
N TYR A 303 7.77 -11.50 -12.27
CA TYR A 303 8.58 -10.31 -12.01
C TYR A 303 10.05 -10.59 -12.27
N ILE A 304 10.71 -9.64 -12.94
CA ILE A 304 12.17 -9.64 -13.07
C ILE A 304 12.73 -8.98 -11.80
N LEU A 305 13.48 -9.74 -11.01
CA LEU A 305 14.13 -9.24 -9.82
C LEU A 305 15.61 -8.97 -10.09
N ARG A 306 16.13 -7.93 -9.46
CA ARG A 306 17.53 -7.53 -9.55
C ARG A 306 18.24 -7.81 -8.23
N ALA A 307 19.51 -8.15 -8.27
CA ALA A 307 20.37 -8.37 -7.11
C ALA A 307 21.40 -7.24 -7.02
N PRO A 308 21.10 -6.16 -6.26
CA PRO A 308 21.94 -4.96 -6.27
C PRO A 308 23.14 -5.03 -5.35
N PHE A 309 23.14 -5.90 -4.36
CA PHE A 309 24.21 -5.99 -3.37
C PHE A 309 25.38 -6.85 -3.86
N LYS A 310 26.55 -6.53 -3.33
CA LYS A 310 27.75 -7.38 -3.46
C LYS A 310 27.53 -8.68 -2.68
N GLU A 311 28.11 -9.74 -3.17
CA GLU A 311 28.22 -11.03 -2.45
C GLU A 311 29.22 -10.92 -1.33
#